data_8e3c2ddae6f10194b2793eafde781f14
#
_entry.id   8e3c2ddae6f10194b2793eafde781f14
#
_cell.length_a   1.000
_cell.length_b   1.000
_cell.length_c   1.000
_cell.angle_alpha   90.00
_cell.angle_beta   90.00
_cell.angle_gamma   90.00
#
_symmetry.space_group_name_H-M   'P 1'
#
loop_
_entity.id
_entity.type
_entity.pdbx_description
1 polymer ?
#
loop_
_entity_poly.entity_id
_entity_poly.type
_entity_poly.pdbx_seq_one_letter_code
_entity_poly.pdbx_strand_id
1 'polypeptide(L)'
;MAVTTALVKELRERTGAGMMDCKKALTETDGDIELAIENMRKSGAAKAAKKAGNIAAEGTIIIKQNAGVAVLVEVNCQTDFVAKDVSFLAFANKVADAAIADTISIEDLQAKFEEDRVELVTKIGENINVRRLQYVTGENLVEYRHGDRIGVVVAGVADEETLKHVAMHVAASSPEYLTPSDVPADVVAKEKQVQIEIAMNEGKPAEIAEKMVVGRMKKFTGEVSLTGQAFIMEPKKSVGDILKEKNATVTSFVRVEVGEGIEKKEEDFAAEVAAQIAAAKGQ
;
A
#
# COMPACT_ATOMS: atom_id res chain seq x y z
N MET A 1 -46.04 9.67 4.31
CA MET A 1 -46.17 9.08 5.67
C MET A 1 -45.25 9.81 6.65
N ALA A 2 -45.58 9.89 7.94
CA ALA A 2 -44.66 10.50 8.90
C ALA A 2 -43.41 9.58 9.05
N VAL A 3 -42.23 10.16 8.96
CA VAL A 3 -40.95 9.43 9.17
C VAL A 3 -40.85 9.07 10.66
N THR A 4 -40.96 7.78 10.96
CA THR A 4 -40.89 7.25 12.32
C THR A 4 -39.45 6.83 12.66
N THR A 5 -39.12 6.79 13.95
CA THR A 5 -37.84 6.30 14.44
C THR A 5 -37.58 4.83 14.01
N ALA A 6 -38.65 4.03 13.90
CA ALA A 6 -38.56 2.65 13.45
C ALA A 6 -38.10 2.55 11.97
N LEU A 7 -38.68 3.36 11.06
CA LEU A 7 -38.28 3.43 9.66
C LEU A 7 -36.82 3.90 9.51
N VAL A 8 -36.39 4.88 10.31
CA VAL A 8 -34.98 5.33 10.30
C VAL A 8 -34.03 4.23 10.75
N LYS A 9 -34.41 3.46 11.77
CA LYS A 9 -33.62 2.33 12.27
C LYS A 9 -33.54 1.23 11.22
N GLU A 10 -34.67 0.86 10.59
CA GLU A 10 -34.72 -0.14 9.53
C GLU A 10 -33.85 0.26 8.33
N LEU A 11 -33.99 1.49 7.83
CA LEU A 11 -33.16 1.98 6.73
C LEU A 11 -31.68 1.96 7.08
N ARG A 12 -31.32 2.33 8.33
CA ARG A 12 -29.94 2.27 8.80
C ARG A 12 -29.41 0.84 8.89
N GLU A 13 -30.19 -0.12 9.35
CA GLU A 13 -29.81 -1.53 9.40
C GLU A 13 -29.58 -2.10 7.99
N ARG A 14 -30.38 -1.69 7.00
CA ARG A 14 -30.27 -2.12 5.61
C ARG A 14 -29.12 -1.45 4.85
N THR A 15 -28.79 -0.20 5.14
CA THR A 15 -27.81 0.60 4.36
C THR A 15 -26.50 0.86 5.09
N GLY A 16 -26.43 0.64 6.40
CA GLY A 16 -25.27 1.01 7.22
C GLY A 16 -25.01 2.53 7.33
N ALA A 17 -25.83 3.36 6.70
CA ALA A 17 -25.65 4.81 6.65
C ALA A 17 -25.90 5.52 7.99
N GLY A 18 -25.45 6.78 8.10
CA GLY A 18 -25.66 7.60 9.29
C GLY A 18 -27.14 7.87 9.57
N MET A 19 -27.52 7.96 10.85
CA MET A 19 -28.92 8.17 11.27
C MET A 19 -29.55 9.43 10.63
N MET A 20 -28.78 10.50 10.49
CA MET A 20 -29.27 11.76 9.89
C MET A 20 -29.46 11.64 8.38
N ASP A 21 -28.58 10.90 7.69
CA ASP A 21 -28.71 10.63 6.25
C ASP A 21 -29.94 9.77 5.98
N CYS A 22 -30.16 8.72 6.79
CA CYS A 22 -31.38 7.88 6.71
C CYS A 22 -32.66 8.70 6.97
N LYS A 23 -32.65 9.55 7.99
CA LYS A 23 -33.81 10.42 8.29
C LYS A 23 -34.09 11.36 7.12
N LYS A 24 -33.05 11.99 6.55
CA LYS A 24 -33.16 12.90 5.42
C LYS A 24 -33.74 12.18 4.19
N ALA A 25 -33.16 11.02 3.84
CA ALA A 25 -33.61 10.22 2.69
C ALA A 25 -35.10 9.80 2.83
N LEU A 26 -35.50 9.33 4.00
CA LEU A 26 -36.92 9.01 4.28
C LEU A 26 -37.84 10.22 4.21
N THR A 27 -37.37 11.39 4.63
CA THR A 27 -38.17 12.63 4.54
C THR A 27 -38.37 13.04 3.08
N GLU A 28 -37.33 12.90 2.23
CA GLU A 28 -37.38 13.21 0.80
C GLU A 28 -38.24 12.20 0.00
N THR A 29 -38.52 11.02 0.55
CA THR A 29 -39.28 9.93 -0.10
C THR A 29 -40.60 9.66 0.62
N ASP A 30 -41.08 10.54 1.48
CA ASP A 30 -42.32 10.40 2.25
C ASP A 30 -42.42 9.06 3.02
N GLY A 31 -41.28 8.53 3.47
CA GLY A 31 -41.18 7.27 4.21
C GLY A 31 -41.10 6.01 3.35
N ASP A 32 -40.96 6.12 2.03
CA ASP A 32 -40.70 4.98 1.12
C ASP A 32 -39.25 4.54 1.27
N ILE A 33 -39.04 3.37 1.88
CA ILE A 33 -37.70 2.81 2.18
C ILE A 33 -36.99 2.40 0.90
N GLU A 34 -37.67 1.80 -0.06
CA GLU A 34 -37.02 1.30 -1.29
C GLU A 34 -36.55 2.48 -2.16
N LEU A 35 -37.38 3.48 -2.31
CA LEU A 35 -37.01 4.71 -3.01
C LEU A 35 -35.90 5.47 -2.27
N ALA A 36 -35.93 5.47 -0.93
CA ALA A 36 -34.86 6.05 -0.11
C ALA A 36 -33.51 5.34 -0.35
N ILE A 37 -33.49 4.00 -0.38
CA ILE A 37 -32.27 3.21 -0.69
C ILE A 37 -31.75 3.57 -2.10
N GLU A 38 -32.62 3.58 -3.10
CA GLU A 38 -32.25 3.92 -4.49
C GLU A 38 -31.64 5.33 -4.57
N ASN A 39 -32.28 6.33 -3.95
CA ASN A 39 -31.77 7.71 -3.92
C ASN A 39 -30.44 7.82 -3.13
N MET A 40 -30.29 7.07 -2.05
CA MET A 40 -29.04 7.00 -1.30
C MET A 40 -27.92 6.38 -2.11
N ARG A 41 -28.16 5.33 -2.90
CA ARG A 41 -27.17 4.75 -3.82
C ARG A 41 -26.74 5.76 -4.88
N LYS A 42 -27.67 6.46 -5.52
CA LYS A 42 -27.38 7.53 -6.51
C LYS A 42 -26.56 8.67 -5.89
N SER A 43 -26.96 9.14 -4.71
CA SER A 43 -26.22 10.21 -3.99
C SER A 43 -24.89 9.73 -3.44
N GLY A 44 -24.75 8.45 -3.11
CA GLY A 44 -23.53 7.80 -2.67
C GLY A 44 -22.44 7.84 -3.75
N ALA A 45 -22.79 7.53 -4.99
CA ALA A 45 -21.86 7.63 -6.13
C ALA A 45 -21.35 9.08 -6.30
N ALA A 46 -22.24 10.08 -6.17
CA ALA A 46 -21.83 11.48 -6.25
C ALA A 46 -20.93 11.91 -5.06
N LYS A 47 -21.19 11.40 -3.86
CA LYS A 47 -20.32 11.63 -2.68
C LYS A 47 -18.96 10.98 -2.86
N ALA A 48 -18.92 9.73 -3.34
CA ALA A 48 -17.66 9.02 -3.61
C ALA A 48 -16.83 9.73 -4.68
N ALA A 49 -17.47 10.21 -5.76
CA ALA A 49 -16.79 10.98 -6.81
C ALA A 49 -16.18 12.30 -6.27
N LYS A 50 -16.89 13.00 -5.38
CA LYS A 50 -16.34 14.20 -4.71
C LYS A 50 -15.14 13.89 -3.80
N LYS A 51 -15.12 12.71 -3.19
CA LYS A 51 -14.03 12.29 -2.30
C LYS A 51 -12.83 11.72 -3.07
N ALA A 52 -13.01 11.26 -4.30
CA ALA A 52 -11.96 10.63 -5.11
C ALA A 52 -10.72 11.51 -5.32
N GLY A 53 -10.86 12.84 -5.27
CA GLY A 53 -9.73 13.78 -5.35
C GLY A 53 -8.94 13.94 -4.04
N ASN A 54 -9.42 13.40 -2.92
CA ASN A 54 -8.71 13.48 -1.65
C ASN A 54 -7.55 12.48 -1.61
N ILE A 55 -6.40 12.91 -1.09
CA ILE A 55 -5.23 12.05 -0.93
C ILE A 55 -5.55 10.96 0.09
N ALA A 56 -5.42 9.70 -0.34
CA ALA A 56 -5.61 8.50 0.49
C ALA A 56 -4.26 7.77 0.60
N ALA A 57 -3.41 8.22 1.54
CA ALA A 57 -2.05 7.71 1.72
C ALA A 57 -1.90 6.81 2.96
N GLU A 58 -2.97 6.63 3.73
CA GLU A 58 -3.08 5.62 4.79
C GLU A 58 -3.83 4.39 4.25
N GLY A 59 -3.89 3.31 5.02
CA GLY A 59 -4.57 2.08 4.60
C GLY A 59 -3.96 0.82 5.18
N THR A 60 -4.14 -0.30 4.48
CA THR A 60 -3.65 -1.62 4.88
C THR A 60 -3.15 -2.44 3.70
N ILE A 61 -2.20 -3.34 3.98
CA ILE A 61 -1.81 -4.42 3.06
C ILE A 61 -2.42 -5.71 3.56
N ILE A 62 -3.19 -6.38 2.71
CA ILE A 62 -3.70 -7.73 2.95
C ILE A 62 -2.91 -8.71 2.09
N ILE A 63 -2.44 -9.78 2.72
CA ILE A 63 -1.78 -10.89 2.03
C ILE A 63 -2.69 -12.11 2.13
N LYS A 64 -2.90 -12.79 1.00
CA LYS A 64 -3.58 -14.10 0.94
C LYS A 64 -2.73 -15.06 0.14
N GLN A 65 -2.77 -16.32 0.54
CA GLN A 65 -1.96 -17.36 -0.09
C GLN A 65 -2.77 -18.63 -0.31
N ASN A 66 -2.62 -19.20 -1.51
CA ASN A 66 -3.06 -20.52 -1.88
C ASN A 66 -1.82 -21.36 -2.28
N ALA A 67 -1.99 -22.64 -2.61
CA ALA A 67 -0.89 -23.49 -3.06
C ALA A 67 -0.18 -22.88 -4.27
N GLY A 68 1.07 -22.43 -4.07
CA GLY A 68 1.93 -21.92 -5.13
C GLY A 68 1.67 -20.47 -5.58
N VAL A 69 0.69 -19.77 -5.00
CA VAL A 69 0.39 -18.37 -5.34
C VAL A 69 0.13 -17.57 -4.07
N ALA A 70 0.70 -16.38 -3.97
CA ALA A 70 0.33 -15.38 -2.97
C ALA A 70 -0.09 -14.09 -3.67
N VAL A 71 -0.98 -13.34 -3.03
CA VAL A 71 -1.42 -12.02 -3.48
C VAL A 71 -1.22 -11.00 -2.37
N LEU A 72 -0.72 -9.83 -2.74
CA LEU A 72 -0.67 -8.64 -1.88
C LEU A 72 -1.64 -7.61 -2.46
N VAL A 73 -2.56 -7.15 -1.64
CA VAL A 73 -3.53 -6.11 -2.00
C VAL A 73 -3.34 -4.92 -1.10
N GLU A 74 -3.14 -3.74 -1.67
CA GLU A 74 -3.16 -2.47 -0.95
C GLU A 74 -4.52 -1.81 -1.12
N VAL A 75 -5.16 -1.53 0.03
CA VAL A 75 -6.37 -0.71 0.09
C VAL A 75 -6.06 0.54 0.89
N ASN A 76 -6.28 1.71 0.28
CA ASN A 76 -5.98 3.00 0.86
C ASN A 76 -7.22 3.71 1.39
N CYS A 77 -7.01 4.55 2.41
CA CYS A 77 -7.94 5.51 2.99
C CYS A 77 -7.19 6.80 3.35
N GLN A 78 -7.91 7.81 3.85
CA GLN A 78 -7.29 9.10 4.17
C GLN A 78 -6.59 9.11 5.53
N THR A 79 -7.17 8.42 6.54
CA THR A 79 -6.68 8.46 7.93
C THR A 79 -6.32 7.07 8.46
N ASP A 80 -5.41 7.06 9.43
CA ASP A 80 -5.04 5.84 10.16
C ASP A 80 -6.17 5.31 11.06
N PHE A 81 -7.15 6.13 11.41
CA PHE A 81 -8.36 5.70 12.12
C PHE A 81 -9.20 4.79 11.24
N VAL A 82 -9.44 5.18 9.98
CA VAL A 82 -10.20 4.37 9.01
C VAL A 82 -9.43 3.11 8.62
N ALA A 83 -8.10 3.16 8.54
CA ALA A 83 -7.28 1.98 8.30
C ALA A 83 -7.49 0.86 9.34
N LYS A 84 -7.97 1.20 10.54
CA LYS A 84 -8.29 0.26 11.64
C LYS A 84 -9.80 -0.01 11.79
N ASP A 85 -10.64 0.63 10.98
CA ASP A 85 -12.09 0.42 11.03
C ASP A 85 -12.48 -0.99 10.58
N VAL A 86 -13.38 -1.63 11.32
CA VAL A 86 -13.81 -3.01 11.08
C VAL A 86 -14.43 -3.17 9.69
N SER A 87 -15.22 -2.19 9.22
CA SER A 87 -15.86 -2.26 7.91
C SER A 87 -14.85 -2.10 6.79
N PHE A 88 -13.85 -1.22 6.98
CA PHE A 88 -12.73 -1.05 6.04
C PHE A 88 -11.89 -2.32 5.93
N LEU A 89 -11.50 -2.92 7.05
CA LEU A 89 -10.73 -4.17 7.07
C LEU A 89 -11.53 -5.35 6.49
N ALA A 90 -12.84 -5.42 6.74
CA ALA A 90 -13.71 -6.43 6.13
C ALA A 90 -13.75 -6.27 4.60
N PHE A 91 -13.88 -5.06 4.09
CA PHE A 91 -13.82 -4.75 2.66
C PHE A 91 -12.47 -5.15 2.06
N ALA A 92 -11.34 -4.73 2.69
CA ALA A 92 -10.00 -5.07 2.21
C ALA A 92 -9.77 -6.60 2.14
N ASN A 93 -10.24 -7.35 3.16
CA ASN A 93 -10.17 -8.81 3.15
C ASN A 93 -11.03 -9.41 2.04
N LYS A 94 -12.27 -8.95 1.84
CA LYS A 94 -13.17 -9.42 0.78
C LYS A 94 -12.56 -9.22 -0.62
N VAL A 95 -11.89 -8.07 -0.83
CA VAL A 95 -11.16 -7.77 -2.06
C VAL A 95 -10.00 -8.76 -2.26
N ALA A 96 -9.20 -8.99 -1.21
CA ALA A 96 -8.06 -9.90 -1.29
C ALA A 96 -8.47 -11.37 -1.47
N ASP A 97 -9.58 -11.81 -0.86
CA ASP A 97 -10.13 -13.15 -1.04
C ASP A 97 -10.59 -13.37 -2.50
N ALA A 98 -11.20 -12.37 -3.12
CA ALA A 98 -11.56 -12.44 -4.54
C ALA A 98 -10.32 -12.44 -5.46
N ALA A 99 -9.31 -11.64 -5.13
CA ALA A 99 -8.08 -11.57 -5.91
C ALA A 99 -7.36 -12.93 -5.94
N ILE A 100 -7.24 -13.61 -4.80
CA ILE A 100 -6.55 -14.92 -4.74
C ILE A 100 -7.38 -16.05 -5.36
N ALA A 101 -8.71 -15.95 -5.36
CA ALA A 101 -9.59 -16.98 -5.91
C ALA A 101 -9.59 -16.97 -7.45
N ASP A 102 -9.62 -15.79 -8.07
CA ASP A 102 -9.89 -15.62 -9.49
C ASP A 102 -8.64 -15.22 -10.31
N THR A 103 -7.54 -14.85 -9.67
CA THR A 103 -6.31 -14.32 -10.33
C THR A 103 -6.65 -13.24 -11.37
N ILE A 104 -7.27 -12.17 -10.90
CA ILE A 104 -7.83 -11.12 -11.76
C ILE A 104 -6.89 -9.89 -11.85
N SER A 105 -7.09 -9.02 -12.84
CA SER A 105 -6.36 -7.75 -12.97
C SER A 105 -6.81 -6.75 -11.90
N ILE A 106 -5.99 -5.71 -11.68
CA ILE A 106 -6.37 -4.65 -10.73
C ILE A 106 -7.60 -3.89 -11.22
N GLU A 107 -7.73 -3.67 -12.51
CA GLU A 107 -8.86 -2.97 -13.13
C GLU A 107 -10.17 -3.76 -12.95
N ASP A 108 -10.13 -5.08 -13.20
CA ASP A 108 -11.29 -5.95 -13.02
C ASP A 108 -11.67 -6.08 -11.54
N LEU A 109 -10.66 -6.13 -10.65
CA LEU A 109 -10.87 -6.16 -9.21
C LEU A 109 -11.54 -4.87 -8.72
N GLN A 110 -11.07 -3.72 -9.18
CA GLN A 110 -11.68 -2.41 -8.89
C GLN A 110 -13.13 -2.35 -9.40
N ALA A 111 -13.38 -2.77 -10.65
CA ALA A 111 -14.72 -2.80 -11.23
C ALA A 111 -15.66 -3.73 -10.47
N LYS A 112 -15.18 -4.92 -10.07
CA LYS A 112 -15.96 -5.90 -9.30
C LYS A 112 -16.41 -5.37 -7.94
N PHE A 113 -15.60 -4.53 -7.29
CA PHE A 113 -15.86 -4.01 -5.95
C PHE A 113 -16.28 -2.53 -5.91
N GLU A 114 -16.56 -1.91 -7.05
CA GLU A 114 -16.91 -0.48 -7.09
C GLU A 114 -18.18 -0.15 -6.31
N GLU A 115 -19.22 -0.99 -6.37
CA GLU A 115 -20.45 -0.76 -5.59
C GLU A 115 -20.18 -0.83 -4.08
N ASP A 116 -19.47 -1.87 -3.62
CA ASP A 116 -19.10 -2.05 -2.22
C ASP A 116 -18.22 -0.88 -1.73
N ARG A 117 -17.29 -0.41 -2.58
CA ARG A 117 -16.42 0.73 -2.29
C ARG A 117 -17.23 2.01 -2.12
N VAL A 118 -18.14 2.30 -3.02
CA VAL A 118 -19.02 3.50 -2.97
C VAL A 118 -19.89 3.49 -1.72
N GLU A 119 -20.43 2.32 -1.36
CA GLU A 119 -21.21 2.16 -0.12
C GLU A 119 -20.33 2.46 1.11
N LEU A 120 -19.13 1.90 1.15
CA LEU A 120 -18.18 2.10 2.24
C LEU A 120 -17.73 3.56 2.35
N VAL A 121 -17.42 4.22 1.22
CA VAL A 121 -17.10 5.66 1.18
C VAL A 121 -18.27 6.50 1.70
N THR A 122 -19.50 6.14 1.36
CA THR A 122 -20.69 6.84 1.84
C THR A 122 -20.87 6.69 3.34
N LYS A 123 -20.59 5.51 3.89
CA LYS A 123 -20.69 5.17 5.30
C LYS A 123 -19.61 5.87 6.14
N ILE A 124 -18.34 5.79 5.68
CA ILE A 124 -17.17 6.27 6.41
C ILE A 124 -16.93 7.77 6.17
N GLY A 125 -17.18 8.25 4.94
CA GLY A 125 -16.97 9.65 4.55
C GLY A 125 -15.57 9.98 4.07
N GLU A 126 -14.70 8.99 3.85
CA GLU A 126 -13.35 9.14 3.31
C GLU A 126 -13.22 8.56 1.90
N ASN A 127 -12.20 9.02 1.16
CA ASN A 127 -11.78 8.36 -0.07
C ASN A 127 -11.18 6.99 0.25
N ILE A 128 -11.64 5.96 -0.44
CA ILE A 128 -11.15 4.57 -0.31
C ILE A 128 -10.82 4.05 -1.71
N ASN A 129 -9.63 3.47 -1.87
CA ASN A 129 -9.15 2.95 -3.14
C ASN A 129 -8.53 1.57 -2.99
N VAL A 130 -8.86 0.64 -3.88
CA VAL A 130 -8.06 -0.56 -4.15
C VAL A 130 -6.94 -0.14 -5.09
N ARG A 131 -5.73 0.03 -4.56
CA ARG A 131 -4.66 0.75 -5.27
C ARG A 131 -3.69 -0.15 -5.99
N ARG A 132 -3.20 -1.18 -5.32
CA ARG A 132 -2.18 -2.08 -5.87
C ARG A 132 -2.57 -3.53 -5.66
N LEU A 133 -2.21 -4.33 -6.63
CA LEU A 133 -2.38 -5.77 -6.63
C LEU A 133 -1.08 -6.39 -7.16
N GLN A 134 -0.46 -7.27 -6.38
CA GLN A 134 0.76 -7.98 -6.77
C GLN A 134 0.60 -9.46 -6.53
N TYR A 135 0.97 -10.28 -7.52
CA TYR A 135 1.01 -11.73 -7.40
C TYR A 135 2.44 -12.22 -7.31
N VAL A 136 2.65 -13.22 -6.45
CA VAL A 136 3.93 -13.93 -6.34
C VAL A 136 3.64 -15.42 -6.50
N THR A 137 4.39 -16.09 -7.37
CA THR A 137 4.27 -17.53 -7.61
C THR A 137 5.53 -18.26 -7.20
N GLY A 138 5.40 -19.44 -6.63
CA GLY A 138 6.55 -20.26 -6.21
C GLY A 138 6.12 -21.51 -5.46
N GLU A 139 7.02 -22.47 -5.33
CA GLU A 139 6.75 -23.71 -4.57
C GLU A 139 6.64 -23.46 -3.07
N ASN A 140 7.56 -22.65 -2.52
CA ASN A 140 7.56 -22.23 -1.12
C ASN A 140 7.43 -20.71 -1.08
N LEU A 141 6.29 -20.25 -0.59
CA LEU A 141 6.00 -18.85 -0.38
C LEU A 141 5.92 -18.57 1.11
N VAL A 142 6.65 -17.57 1.58
CA VAL A 142 6.59 -17.12 2.96
C VAL A 142 6.22 -15.65 3.00
N GLU A 143 5.18 -15.34 3.77
CA GLU A 143 4.71 -13.99 3.98
C GLU A 143 5.24 -13.41 5.29
N TYR A 144 5.42 -12.10 5.29
CA TYR A 144 5.68 -11.31 6.48
C TYR A 144 4.92 -9.98 6.41
N ARG A 145 4.25 -9.64 7.50
CA ARG A 145 3.63 -8.32 7.67
C ARG A 145 4.29 -7.58 8.82
N HIS A 146 4.71 -6.35 8.55
CA HIS A 146 5.18 -5.46 9.61
C HIS A 146 4.07 -4.46 9.93
N GLY A 147 3.31 -4.78 10.96
CA GLY A 147 2.03 -4.11 11.23
C GLY A 147 1.05 -4.30 10.09
N ASP A 148 0.26 -3.25 9.84
CA ASP A 148 -0.70 -3.22 8.72
C ASP A 148 -0.15 -2.47 7.50
N ARG A 149 1.08 -1.92 7.59
CA ARG A 149 1.63 -1.00 6.61
C ARG A 149 2.58 -1.62 5.60
N ILE A 150 3.31 -2.67 5.96
CA ILE A 150 4.28 -3.31 5.05
C ILE A 150 3.91 -4.78 4.92
N GLY A 151 3.74 -5.21 3.69
CA GLY A 151 3.58 -6.61 3.32
C GLY A 151 4.74 -7.08 2.46
N VAL A 152 5.26 -8.27 2.76
CA VAL A 152 6.32 -8.92 2.01
C VAL A 152 5.93 -10.37 1.74
N VAL A 153 6.19 -10.83 0.53
CA VAL A 153 6.17 -12.24 0.17
C VAL A 153 7.51 -12.60 -0.46
N VAL A 154 8.12 -13.66 0.01
CA VAL A 154 9.36 -14.23 -0.52
C VAL A 154 9.08 -15.61 -1.07
N ALA A 155 9.53 -15.86 -2.30
CA ALA A 155 9.53 -17.18 -2.93
C ALA A 155 10.95 -17.75 -2.94
N GLY A 156 11.10 -19.04 -2.62
CA GLY A 156 12.43 -19.64 -2.62
C GLY A 156 12.45 -21.11 -2.21
N VAL A 157 13.64 -21.67 -2.17
CA VAL A 157 13.91 -23.03 -1.70
C VAL A 157 14.76 -22.94 -0.43
N ALA A 158 14.14 -23.09 0.72
CA ALA A 158 14.78 -23.10 2.03
C ALA A 158 13.79 -23.61 3.08
N ASP A 159 14.24 -23.76 4.33
CA ASP A 159 13.33 -23.89 5.46
C ASP A 159 12.51 -22.61 5.68
N GLU A 160 11.33 -22.76 6.25
CA GLU A 160 10.38 -21.66 6.46
C GLU A 160 10.99 -20.54 7.32
N GLU A 161 11.77 -20.88 8.35
CA GLU A 161 12.42 -19.92 9.24
C GLU A 161 13.39 -19.03 8.48
N THR A 162 14.22 -19.62 7.61
CA THR A 162 15.17 -18.88 6.78
C THR A 162 14.44 -17.90 5.84
N LEU A 163 13.40 -18.35 5.14
CA LEU A 163 12.61 -17.47 4.27
C LEU A 163 11.89 -16.38 5.06
N LYS A 164 11.40 -16.70 6.27
CA LYS A 164 10.79 -15.71 7.16
C LYS A 164 11.75 -14.61 7.58
N HIS A 165 12.96 -14.98 7.94
CA HIS A 165 14.03 -14.04 8.29
C HIS A 165 14.43 -13.16 7.10
N VAL A 166 14.46 -13.73 5.89
CA VAL A 166 14.66 -12.95 4.65
C VAL A 166 13.48 -11.99 4.41
N ALA A 167 12.24 -12.43 4.59
CA ALA A 167 11.08 -11.56 4.44
C ALA A 167 11.09 -10.39 5.44
N MET A 168 11.51 -10.63 6.69
CA MET A 168 11.72 -9.57 7.68
C MET A 168 12.82 -8.59 7.25
N HIS A 169 13.91 -9.12 6.69
CA HIS A 169 14.98 -8.29 6.13
C HIS A 169 14.48 -7.41 4.97
N VAL A 170 13.74 -7.99 4.02
CA VAL A 170 13.14 -7.26 2.89
C VAL A 170 12.21 -6.15 3.39
N ALA A 171 11.40 -6.40 4.41
CA ALA A 171 10.53 -5.39 5.00
C ALA A 171 11.31 -4.20 5.56
N ALA A 172 12.43 -4.46 6.24
CA ALA A 172 13.24 -3.44 6.91
C ALA A 172 14.20 -2.70 5.97
N SER A 173 14.81 -3.41 5.00
CA SER A 173 15.91 -2.89 4.18
C SER A 173 15.50 -2.49 2.77
N SER A 174 14.25 -2.78 2.36
CA SER A 174 13.66 -2.36 1.07
C SER A 174 14.57 -2.57 -0.15
N PRO A 175 15.10 -3.79 -0.40
CA PRO A 175 15.89 -4.03 -1.60
C PRO A 175 15.03 -3.85 -2.85
N GLU A 176 15.64 -3.28 -3.90
CA GLU A 176 14.97 -3.06 -5.19
C GLU A 176 15.17 -4.25 -6.15
N TYR A 177 16.29 -4.94 -6.01
CA TYR A 177 16.71 -6.05 -6.90
C TYR A 177 17.03 -7.31 -6.09
N LEU A 178 16.95 -8.47 -6.72
CA LEU A 178 17.28 -9.73 -6.06
C LEU A 178 18.79 -9.87 -5.85
N THR A 179 19.56 -9.68 -6.93
CA THR A 179 21.03 -9.78 -6.92
C THR A 179 21.69 -8.53 -7.48
N PRO A 180 22.97 -8.25 -7.17
CA PRO A 180 23.70 -7.14 -7.78
C PRO A 180 23.79 -7.18 -9.31
N SER A 181 23.66 -8.36 -9.92
CA SER A 181 23.64 -8.53 -11.37
C SER A 181 22.30 -8.20 -12.02
N ASP A 182 21.24 -8.11 -11.24
CA ASP A 182 19.89 -7.76 -11.73
C ASP A 182 19.67 -6.24 -11.81
N VAL A 183 20.61 -5.46 -11.29
CA VAL A 183 20.54 -3.99 -11.39
C VAL A 183 20.70 -3.59 -12.86
N PRO A 184 19.70 -2.86 -13.45
CA PRO A 184 19.74 -2.48 -14.86
C PRO A 184 20.99 -1.68 -15.24
N ALA A 185 21.54 -1.95 -16.42
CA ALA A 185 22.77 -1.33 -16.88
C ALA A 185 22.70 0.21 -16.99
N ASP A 186 21.55 0.74 -17.31
CA ASP A 186 21.29 2.18 -17.37
C ASP A 186 21.28 2.81 -15.97
N VAL A 187 20.73 2.13 -14.95
CA VAL A 187 20.79 2.55 -13.54
C VAL A 187 22.24 2.57 -13.05
N VAL A 188 22.99 1.50 -13.35
CA VAL A 188 24.41 1.41 -13.02
C VAL A 188 25.22 2.51 -13.71
N ALA A 189 24.95 2.77 -15.01
CA ALA A 189 25.66 3.80 -15.78
C ALA A 189 25.34 5.21 -15.25
N LYS A 190 24.10 5.49 -14.93
CA LYS A 190 23.66 6.78 -14.34
C LYS A 190 24.34 7.03 -13.00
N GLU A 191 24.29 6.07 -12.09
CA GLU A 191 24.92 6.19 -10.78
C GLU A 191 26.44 6.32 -10.91
N LYS A 192 27.07 5.57 -11.82
CA LYS A 192 28.51 5.69 -12.10
C LYS A 192 28.88 7.11 -12.50
N GLN A 193 28.11 7.74 -13.37
CA GLN A 193 28.35 9.12 -13.79
C GLN A 193 28.26 10.10 -12.62
N VAL A 194 27.24 9.96 -11.76
CA VAL A 194 27.09 10.76 -10.54
C VAL A 194 28.30 10.60 -9.62
N GLN A 195 28.75 9.37 -9.41
CA GLN A 195 29.89 9.09 -8.53
C GLN A 195 31.23 9.64 -9.09
N ILE A 196 31.41 9.65 -10.42
CA ILE A 196 32.56 10.29 -11.07
C ILE A 196 32.52 11.81 -10.83
N GLU A 197 31.39 12.44 -11.05
CA GLU A 197 31.22 13.89 -10.83
C GLU A 197 31.48 14.30 -9.38
N ILE A 198 30.97 13.51 -8.41
CA ILE A 198 31.26 13.72 -6.99
C ILE A 198 32.77 13.64 -6.73
N ALA A 199 33.46 12.62 -7.23
CA ALA A 199 34.88 12.46 -7.01
C ALA A 199 35.70 13.60 -7.66
N MET A 200 35.30 14.08 -8.84
CA MET A 200 35.94 15.22 -9.50
C MET A 200 35.72 16.50 -8.72
N ASN A 201 34.52 16.73 -8.18
CA ASN A 201 34.21 17.88 -7.32
C ASN A 201 35.01 17.85 -5.99
N GLU A 202 35.40 16.66 -5.52
CA GLU A 202 36.33 16.48 -4.40
C GLU A 202 37.80 16.77 -4.78
N GLY A 203 38.05 17.24 -6.02
CA GLY A 203 39.38 17.59 -6.50
C GLY A 203 40.23 16.42 -6.99
N LYS A 204 39.63 15.28 -7.30
CA LYS A 204 40.34 14.14 -7.84
C LYS A 204 40.47 14.23 -9.37
N PRO A 205 41.67 13.96 -9.95
CA PRO A 205 41.81 13.82 -11.40
C PRO A 205 40.88 12.73 -11.95
N ALA A 206 40.41 12.90 -13.20
CA ALA A 206 39.44 12.01 -13.82
C ALA A 206 39.85 10.54 -13.78
N GLU A 207 41.11 10.21 -14.10
CA GLU A 207 41.65 8.83 -14.07
C GLU A 207 41.58 8.22 -12.64
N ILE A 208 41.79 9.02 -11.61
CA ILE A 208 41.71 8.58 -10.20
C ILE A 208 40.25 8.41 -9.81
N ALA A 209 39.38 9.35 -10.21
CA ALA A 209 37.94 9.28 -10.00
C ALA A 209 37.33 8.00 -10.59
N GLU A 210 37.66 7.65 -11.84
CA GLU A 210 37.18 6.41 -12.47
C GLU A 210 37.60 5.13 -11.72
N LYS A 211 38.84 5.08 -11.21
CA LYS A 211 39.33 3.92 -10.42
C LYS A 211 38.63 3.82 -9.06
N MET A 212 38.42 4.96 -8.39
CA MET A 212 37.71 5.00 -7.10
C MET A 212 36.23 4.57 -7.25
N VAL A 213 35.60 4.95 -8.36
CA VAL A 213 34.19 4.67 -8.61
C VAL A 213 33.91 3.17 -8.79
N VAL A 214 34.87 2.36 -9.24
CA VAL A 214 34.67 0.91 -9.35
C VAL A 214 34.27 0.28 -8.00
N GLY A 215 34.94 0.65 -6.93
CA GLY A 215 34.61 0.18 -5.58
C GLY A 215 33.25 0.71 -5.08
N ARG A 216 32.94 1.99 -5.38
CA ARG A 216 31.65 2.61 -5.03
C ARG A 216 30.49 1.95 -5.76
N MET A 217 30.66 1.60 -7.05
CA MET A 217 29.64 0.90 -7.84
C MET A 217 29.36 -0.50 -7.33
N LYS A 218 30.40 -1.26 -6.93
CA LYS A 218 30.21 -2.56 -6.30
C LYS A 218 29.43 -2.45 -5.00
N LYS A 219 29.69 -1.41 -4.21
CA LYS A 219 28.95 -1.12 -2.99
C LYS A 219 27.50 -0.76 -3.31
N PHE A 220 27.27 0.16 -4.24
CA PHE A 220 25.94 0.59 -4.67
C PHE A 220 25.07 -0.59 -5.11
N THR A 221 25.55 -1.41 -6.07
CA THR A 221 24.79 -2.58 -6.54
C THR A 221 24.52 -3.59 -5.44
N GLY A 222 25.42 -3.72 -4.45
CA GLY A 222 25.19 -4.52 -3.26
C GLY A 222 24.11 -3.93 -2.34
N GLU A 223 24.11 -2.62 -2.11
CA GLU A 223 23.17 -1.95 -1.20
C GLU A 223 21.75 -1.94 -1.73
N VAL A 224 21.53 -1.89 -3.05
CA VAL A 224 20.19 -1.93 -3.65
C VAL A 224 19.68 -3.34 -3.90
N SER A 225 20.49 -4.38 -3.66
CA SER A 225 20.15 -5.77 -3.97
C SER A 225 20.05 -6.63 -2.72
N LEU A 226 18.99 -7.45 -2.64
CA LEU A 226 18.73 -8.32 -1.48
C LEU A 226 19.96 -9.15 -1.08
N THR A 227 20.56 -9.87 -2.04
CA THR A 227 21.70 -10.76 -1.73
C THR A 227 22.98 -10.03 -1.40
N GLY A 228 23.10 -8.75 -1.77
CA GLY A 228 24.26 -7.91 -1.48
C GLY A 228 24.16 -7.14 -0.16
N GLN A 229 22.96 -6.96 0.37
CA GLN A 229 22.74 -6.22 1.62
C GLN A 229 23.25 -6.97 2.84
N ALA A 230 23.78 -6.24 3.83
CA ALA A 230 24.12 -6.79 5.13
C ALA A 230 22.86 -7.31 5.84
N PHE A 231 22.88 -8.56 6.29
CA PHE A 231 21.70 -9.20 6.88
C PHE A 231 21.34 -8.57 8.22
N ILE A 232 20.09 -8.15 8.41
CA ILE A 232 19.68 -7.42 9.62
C ILE A 232 19.91 -8.18 10.92
N MET A 233 19.86 -9.53 10.90
CA MET A 233 20.07 -10.35 12.09
C MET A 233 21.54 -10.69 12.31
N GLU A 234 22.37 -10.65 11.26
CA GLU A 234 23.82 -10.88 11.32
C GLU A 234 24.57 -9.89 10.41
N PRO A 235 24.72 -8.61 10.79
CA PRO A 235 25.25 -7.55 9.91
C PRO A 235 26.68 -7.74 9.40
N LYS A 236 27.39 -8.74 9.90
CA LYS A 236 28.73 -9.12 9.44
C LYS A 236 28.71 -9.96 8.16
N LYS A 237 27.55 -10.50 7.80
CA LYS A 237 27.33 -11.32 6.60
C LYS A 237 26.30 -10.64 5.71
N SER A 238 26.44 -10.85 4.40
CA SER A 238 25.39 -10.49 3.47
C SER A 238 24.24 -11.52 3.52
N VAL A 239 23.04 -11.12 3.05
CA VAL A 239 21.94 -12.07 2.83
C VAL A 239 22.38 -13.22 1.94
N GLY A 240 23.17 -12.93 0.89
CA GLY A 240 23.73 -13.94 0.00
C GLY A 240 24.65 -14.96 0.69
N ASP A 241 25.43 -14.52 1.69
CA ASP A 241 26.26 -15.42 2.50
C ASP A 241 25.43 -16.34 3.37
N ILE A 242 24.40 -15.80 4.02
CA ILE A 242 23.44 -16.59 4.82
C ILE A 242 22.72 -17.63 3.97
N LEU A 243 22.24 -17.24 2.78
CA LEU A 243 21.56 -18.17 1.87
C LEU A 243 22.51 -19.31 1.45
N LYS A 244 23.78 -19.02 1.15
CA LYS A 244 24.78 -20.05 0.82
C LYS A 244 25.04 -21.00 1.99
N GLU A 245 25.22 -20.47 3.20
CA GLU A 245 25.43 -21.28 4.42
C GLU A 245 24.26 -22.22 4.71
N LYS A 246 23.05 -21.78 4.42
CA LYS A 246 21.82 -22.54 4.61
C LYS A 246 21.44 -23.44 3.43
N ASN A 247 22.23 -23.46 2.35
CA ASN A 247 21.87 -24.09 1.08
C ASN A 247 20.49 -23.64 0.58
N ALA A 248 20.18 -22.39 0.77
CA ALA A 248 18.91 -21.75 0.47
C ALA A 248 19.00 -20.90 -0.80
N THR A 249 17.87 -20.74 -1.49
CA THR A 249 17.76 -19.88 -2.67
C THR A 249 16.48 -19.08 -2.57
N VAL A 250 16.56 -17.77 -2.78
CA VAL A 250 15.41 -16.90 -3.03
C VAL A 250 15.28 -16.71 -4.53
N THR A 251 14.10 -16.95 -5.06
CA THR A 251 13.81 -16.84 -6.50
C THR A 251 13.14 -15.52 -6.85
N SER A 252 12.32 -15.01 -5.94
CA SER A 252 11.68 -13.70 -6.08
C SER A 252 11.20 -13.19 -4.73
N PHE A 253 10.93 -11.90 -4.66
CA PHE A 253 10.24 -11.27 -3.54
C PHE A 253 9.39 -10.11 -4.04
N VAL A 254 8.37 -9.79 -3.27
CA VAL A 254 7.57 -8.56 -3.44
C VAL A 254 7.46 -7.89 -2.08
N ARG A 255 7.69 -6.58 -2.05
CA ARG A 255 7.44 -5.70 -0.92
C ARG A 255 6.46 -4.63 -1.34
N VAL A 256 5.46 -4.41 -0.52
CA VAL A 256 4.47 -3.34 -0.69
C VAL A 256 4.37 -2.57 0.62
N GLU A 257 4.43 -1.24 0.53
CA GLU A 257 4.22 -0.36 1.68
C GLU A 257 3.04 0.57 1.40
N VAL A 258 2.16 0.72 2.40
CA VAL A 258 0.98 1.59 2.32
C VAL A 258 1.37 3.02 1.97
N GLY A 259 0.78 3.54 0.90
CA GLY A 259 0.96 4.94 0.50
C GLY A 259 2.29 5.24 -0.18
N GLU A 260 3.14 4.25 -0.43
CA GLU A 260 4.42 4.46 -1.13
C GLU A 260 4.19 5.12 -2.50
N GLY A 261 4.96 6.19 -2.79
CA GLY A 261 4.84 6.98 -4.01
C GLY A 261 3.65 7.95 -4.05
N ILE A 262 2.84 8.05 -2.99
CA ILE A 262 1.81 9.08 -2.86
C ILE A 262 2.43 10.31 -2.19
N GLU A 263 2.44 11.44 -2.90
CA GLU A 263 2.86 12.71 -2.32
C GLU A 263 1.86 13.13 -1.24
N LYS A 264 2.28 13.07 0.02
CA LYS A 264 1.54 13.67 1.13
C LYS A 264 1.73 15.19 1.04
N LYS A 265 0.64 15.97 0.98
CA LYS A 265 0.75 17.40 1.24
C LYS A 265 1.29 17.54 2.67
N GLU A 266 2.43 18.19 2.82
CA GLU A 266 2.86 18.68 4.12
C GLU A 266 1.83 19.73 4.54
N GLU A 267 0.88 19.34 5.36
CA GLU A 267 -0.02 20.27 6.01
C GLU A 267 0.80 21.02 7.05
N ASP A 268 1.22 22.24 6.71
CA ASP A 268 1.76 23.15 7.72
C ASP A 268 0.60 23.59 8.62
N PHE A 269 0.34 22.75 9.62
CA PHE A 269 -0.74 22.95 10.60
C PHE A 269 -0.65 24.34 11.25
N ALA A 270 0.57 24.87 11.43
CA ALA A 270 0.78 26.21 11.97
C ALA A 270 0.30 27.29 10.99
N ALA A 271 0.57 27.13 9.70
CA ALA A 271 0.10 28.04 8.66
C ALA A 271 -1.42 27.96 8.48
N GLU A 272 -2.00 26.77 8.56
CA GLU A 272 -3.44 26.57 8.45
C GLU A 272 -4.19 27.18 9.64
N VAL A 273 -3.74 26.96 10.86
CA VAL A 273 -4.27 27.60 12.08
C VAL A 273 -4.11 29.13 12.02
N ALA A 274 -2.96 29.62 11.54
CA ALA A 274 -2.75 31.06 11.36
C ALA A 274 -3.72 31.65 10.34
N ALA A 275 -3.98 30.96 9.22
CA ALA A 275 -4.96 31.37 8.22
C ALA A 275 -6.39 31.38 8.75
N GLN A 276 -6.78 30.37 9.54
CA GLN A 276 -8.10 30.31 10.18
C GLN A 276 -8.28 31.43 11.20
N ILE A 277 -7.25 31.73 12.00
CA ILE A 277 -7.27 32.85 12.96
C ILE A 277 -7.37 34.19 12.24
N ALA A 278 -6.64 34.35 11.12
CA ALA A 278 -6.71 35.57 10.31
C ALA A 278 -8.09 35.76 9.69
N ALA A 279 -8.69 34.69 9.15
CA ALA A 279 -10.06 34.71 8.61
C ALA A 279 -11.13 35.04 9.68
N ALA A 280 -10.96 34.52 10.89
CA ALA A 280 -11.88 34.81 12.02
C ALA A 280 -11.74 36.23 12.57
N LYS A 281 -10.57 36.88 12.41
CA LYS A 281 -10.34 38.28 12.83
C LYS A 281 -10.74 39.30 11.76
N GLY A 282 -11.01 38.87 10.53
CA GLY A 282 -11.41 39.73 9.40
C GLY A 282 -12.94 39.86 9.24
N GLN A 283 -13.73 39.25 10.13
CA GLN A 283 -15.18 39.45 10.29
C GLN A 283 -15.43 40.30 11.56
#